data_a56a4a8b8d76421933a50af8e46e2518
#
_entry.id   a56a4a8b8d76421933a50af8e46e2518
#
_cell.length_a   1.000
_cell.length_b   1.000
_cell.length_c   1.000
_cell.angle_alpha   90.00
_cell.angle_beta   90.00
_cell.angle_gamma   90.00
#
_symmetry.space_group_name_H-M   'P 1'
#
loop_
_entity.id
_entity.type
_entity.pdbx_description
1 polymer ?
#
loop_
_entity_poly.entity_id
_entity_poly.type
_entity_poly.pdbx_seq_one_letter_code
_entity_poly.pdbx_strand_id
1 'polypeptide(L)'
;MTDPVRFLNAFGKSLSAMALYAPTHPARAKSAQLALEAAQEMQKSELVLKFSFLGDEIVFQNRTVRELRDWEWSDRFTKAGIQRLEFVSPVIKEEFEDFLYTIMAEVTPGWRDPRHTQRKEGSEYTSIRYGAIGVRGDSDQFMTDPLPIIGMNFPLDEEAETIEMIYGEVEAGRPLPAGEIETVVASLSVAMHGDSEILMPLLQLKEFDQYTTAHALNVSVLVMGLSEFLGLGGRDTRAIGVAGLLRDVGMTKVPK
;
A
#
# COMPACT_ATOMS: atom_id res chain seq x y z
N MET A 1 7.05 -9.20 -19.77
CA MET A 1 7.62 -9.60 -18.48
C MET A 1 7.49 -8.40 -17.56
N THR A 2 6.74 -8.53 -16.48
CA THR A 2 6.49 -7.45 -15.50
C THR A 2 7.81 -7.11 -14.80
N ASP A 3 8.26 -5.85 -14.91
CA ASP A 3 9.49 -5.37 -14.28
C ASP A 3 9.20 -4.18 -13.36
N PRO A 4 8.80 -4.42 -12.10
CA PRO A 4 8.48 -3.39 -11.14
C PRO A 4 9.70 -2.51 -10.81
N VAL A 5 10.91 -3.05 -10.87
CA VAL A 5 12.16 -2.31 -10.61
C VAL A 5 12.37 -1.25 -11.68
N ARG A 6 12.19 -1.61 -12.95
CA ARG A 6 12.31 -0.67 -14.07
C ARG A 6 11.29 0.46 -13.95
N PHE A 7 10.03 0.13 -13.64
CA PHE A 7 8.98 1.13 -13.47
C PHE A 7 9.31 2.09 -12.32
N LEU A 8 9.55 1.60 -11.12
CA LEU A 8 9.78 2.44 -9.94
C LEU A 8 11.05 3.31 -10.08
N ASN A 9 12.09 2.78 -10.70
CA ASN A 9 13.27 3.59 -11.03
C ASN A 9 12.97 4.71 -12.05
N ALA A 10 12.18 4.44 -13.08
CA ALA A 10 11.75 5.46 -14.04
C ALA A 10 10.83 6.49 -13.39
N PHE A 11 9.92 6.03 -12.53
CA PHE A 11 9.01 6.87 -11.76
C PHE A 11 9.76 7.79 -10.79
N GLY A 12 10.68 7.26 -9.98
CA GLY A 12 11.53 8.07 -9.10
C GLY A 12 12.39 9.08 -9.85
N LYS A 13 12.95 8.70 -11.02
CA LYS A 13 13.67 9.63 -11.90
C LYS A 13 12.76 10.75 -12.42
N SER A 14 11.50 10.47 -12.68
CA SER A 14 10.52 11.49 -13.09
C SER A 14 10.25 12.48 -11.96
N LEU A 15 10.03 12.00 -10.73
CA LEU A 15 9.86 12.87 -9.56
C LEU A 15 11.12 13.69 -9.27
N SER A 16 12.30 13.08 -9.34
CA SER A 16 13.59 13.80 -9.17
C SER A 16 13.78 14.87 -10.25
N ALA A 17 13.40 14.58 -11.51
CA ALA A 17 13.46 15.58 -12.58
C ALA A 17 12.51 16.76 -12.33
N MET A 18 11.34 16.50 -11.76
CA MET A 18 10.38 17.56 -11.37
C MET A 18 10.91 18.42 -10.22
N ALA A 19 11.68 17.85 -9.30
CA ALA A 19 12.31 18.58 -8.21
C ALA A 19 13.47 19.47 -8.69
N LEU A 20 14.27 18.99 -9.65
CA LEU A 20 15.54 19.61 -10.04
C LEU A 20 15.42 20.61 -11.19
N TYR A 21 14.52 20.39 -12.15
CA TYR A 21 14.48 21.16 -13.39
C TYR A 21 13.26 22.08 -13.45
N ALA A 22 13.44 23.19 -14.17
CA ALA A 22 12.32 24.10 -14.49
C ALA A 22 11.19 23.37 -15.26
N PRO A 23 9.93 23.84 -15.14
CA PRO A 23 8.78 23.19 -15.77
C PRO A 23 8.89 22.88 -17.26
N THR A 24 9.54 23.74 -18.01
CA THR A 24 9.72 23.60 -19.47
C THR A 24 10.92 22.76 -19.88
N HIS A 25 11.70 22.26 -18.93
CA HIS A 25 12.93 21.52 -19.23
C HIS A 25 12.62 20.15 -19.86
N PRO A 26 13.27 19.78 -20.99
CA PRO A 26 12.96 18.54 -21.71
C PRO A 26 13.15 17.25 -20.89
N ALA A 27 14.04 17.27 -19.88
CA ALA A 27 14.27 16.11 -19.02
C ALA A 27 13.00 15.69 -18.25
N ARG A 28 12.12 16.64 -17.88
CA ARG A 28 10.86 16.34 -17.18
C ARG A 28 9.92 15.52 -18.07
N ALA A 29 9.67 16.01 -19.28
CA ALA A 29 8.80 15.31 -20.25
C ALA A 29 9.37 13.93 -20.62
N LYS A 30 10.69 13.84 -20.85
CA LYS A 30 11.35 12.60 -21.22
C LYS A 30 11.27 11.56 -20.08
N SER A 31 11.54 11.94 -18.84
CA SER A 31 11.46 11.01 -17.71
C SER A 31 10.03 10.56 -17.42
N ALA A 32 9.04 11.46 -17.50
CA ALA A 32 7.63 11.13 -17.36
C ALA A 32 7.18 10.12 -18.44
N GLN A 33 7.59 10.34 -19.69
CA GLN A 33 7.29 9.44 -20.80
C GLN A 33 7.87 8.03 -20.57
N LEU A 34 9.13 7.94 -20.09
CA LEU A 34 9.76 6.64 -19.79
C LEU A 34 9.07 5.89 -18.65
N ALA A 35 8.61 6.61 -17.63
CA ALA A 35 7.84 6.03 -16.54
C ALA A 35 6.47 5.52 -17.00
N LEU A 36 5.76 6.31 -17.82
CA LEU A 36 4.49 5.90 -18.42
C LEU A 36 4.64 4.66 -19.30
N GLU A 37 5.65 4.63 -20.17
CA GLU A 37 5.93 3.48 -21.03
C GLU A 37 6.23 2.21 -20.22
N ALA A 38 6.95 2.35 -19.10
CA ALA A 38 7.23 1.23 -18.21
C ALA A 38 5.95 0.71 -17.54
N ALA A 39 5.07 1.60 -17.06
CA ALA A 39 3.77 1.22 -16.51
C ALA A 39 2.89 0.50 -17.54
N GLN A 40 2.76 1.08 -18.73
CA GLN A 40 1.96 0.50 -19.83
C GLN A 40 2.51 -0.84 -20.30
N GLU A 41 3.84 -1.03 -20.30
CA GLU A 41 4.45 -2.31 -20.63
C GLU A 41 4.11 -3.39 -19.60
N MET A 42 4.11 -3.04 -18.30
CA MET A 42 3.67 -3.94 -17.24
C MET A 42 2.18 -4.28 -17.38
N GLN A 43 1.33 -3.30 -17.71
CA GLN A 43 -0.12 -3.50 -17.88
C GLN A 43 -0.49 -4.40 -19.07
N LYS A 44 0.43 -4.69 -20.00
CA LYS A 44 0.22 -5.72 -21.03
C LYS A 44 0.19 -7.14 -20.46
N SER A 45 0.87 -7.37 -19.36
CA SER A 45 0.95 -8.68 -18.69
C SER A 45 -0.01 -8.79 -17.50
N GLU A 46 -0.17 -7.70 -16.77
CA GLU A 46 -1.02 -7.61 -15.57
C GLU A 46 -1.83 -6.31 -15.65
N LEU A 47 -3.14 -6.43 -15.86
CA LEU A 47 -4.01 -5.26 -16.06
C LEU A 47 -4.00 -4.31 -14.85
N VAL A 48 -4.00 -4.86 -13.65
CA VAL A 48 -3.90 -4.12 -12.39
C VAL A 48 -2.48 -4.24 -11.86
N LEU A 49 -1.83 -3.10 -11.61
CA LEU A 49 -0.53 -3.04 -10.97
C LEU A 49 -0.70 -2.48 -9.57
N LYS A 50 -0.25 -3.23 -8.56
CA LYS A 50 -0.40 -2.85 -7.15
C LYS A 50 0.97 -2.78 -6.49
N PHE A 51 1.29 -1.61 -5.97
CA PHE A 51 2.49 -1.36 -5.18
C PHE A 51 2.10 -0.99 -3.75
N SER A 52 2.78 -1.56 -2.76
CA SER A 52 2.65 -1.15 -1.36
C SER A 52 4.01 -0.70 -0.84
N PHE A 53 4.02 0.43 -0.13
CA PHE A 53 5.21 1.05 0.45
C PHE A 53 5.14 0.88 1.97
N LEU A 54 5.97 0.00 2.52
CA LEU A 54 5.93 -0.46 3.90
C LEU A 54 7.24 -0.08 4.60
N GLY A 55 7.42 1.21 4.85
CA GLY A 55 8.68 1.75 5.35
C GLY A 55 9.78 1.67 4.28
N ASP A 56 10.80 0.86 4.54
CA ASP A 56 11.93 0.59 3.64
C ASP A 56 11.68 -0.56 2.65
N GLU A 57 10.55 -1.24 2.77
CA GLU A 57 10.17 -2.34 1.89
C GLU A 57 9.13 -1.92 0.86
N ILE A 58 9.30 -2.42 -0.36
CA ILE A 58 8.33 -2.24 -1.44
C ILE A 58 7.81 -3.60 -1.84
N VAL A 59 6.49 -3.72 -1.88
CA VAL A 59 5.78 -4.92 -2.32
C VAL A 59 5.09 -4.63 -3.64
N PHE A 60 5.34 -5.45 -4.66
CA PHE A 60 4.62 -5.45 -5.91
C PHE A 60 3.74 -6.68 -5.98
N GLN A 61 2.45 -6.47 -6.16
CA GLN A 61 1.45 -7.52 -5.96
C GLN A 61 1.62 -8.11 -4.54
N ASN A 62 1.94 -9.40 -4.44
CA ASN A 62 2.19 -10.08 -3.17
C ASN A 62 3.67 -10.49 -3.01
N ARG A 63 4.63 -9.77 -3.67
CA ARG A 63 6.05 -10.11 -3.64
C ARG A 63 6.90 -8.91 -3.28
N THR A 64 7.78 -9.05 -2.29
CA THR A 64 8.74 -8.01 -1.93
C THR A 64 9.75 -7.79 -3.05
N VAL A 65 9.93 -6.54 -3.45
CA VAL A 65 10.92 -6.11 -4.47
C VAL A 65 12.22 -5.76 -3.76
N ARG A 66 13.05 -6.78 -3.51
CA ARG A 66 14.28 -6.65 -2.71
C ARG A 66 15.32 -5.71 -3.33
N GLU A 67 15.33 -5.57 -4.66
CA GLU A 67 16.22 -4.72 -5.42
C GLU A 67 15.99 -3.23 -5.18
N LEU A 68 14.84 -2.87 -4.62
CA LEU A 68 14.44 -1.50 -4.29
C LEU A 68 14.40 -1.23 -2.78
N ARG A 69 15.02 -2.10 -1.98
CA ARG A 69 15.30 -1.77 -0.58
C ARG A 69 16.09 -0.46 -0.57
N ASP A 70 15.75 0.47 0.29
CA ASP A 70 16.35 1.81 0.32
C ASP A 70 16.03 2.72 -0.90
N TRP A 71 14.95 2.44 -1.64
CA TRP A 71 14.49 3.36 -2.68
C TRP A 71 14.08 4.70 -2.04
N GLU A 72 14.78 5.78 -2.43
CA GLU A 72 14.70 7.09 -1.74
C GLU A 72 13.29 7.70 -1.63
N TRP A 73 12.36 7.29 -2.50
CA TRP A 73 10.98 7.78 -2.53
C TRP A 73 10.05 7.01 -1.58
N SER A 74 10.40 5.77 -1.18
CA SER A 74 9.56 4.96 -0.29
C SER A 74 9.26 5.69 1.02
N ASP A 75 10.30 6.23 1.65
CA ASP A 75 10.21 7.00 2.89
C ASP A 75 9.35 8.26 2.74
N ARG A 76 9.49 8.95 1.58
CA ARG A 76 8.69 10.16 1.30
C ARG A 76 7.23 9.84 1.08
N PHE A 77 6.93 8.73 0.40
CA PHE A 77 5.56 8.25 0.19
C PHE A 77 4.91 7.86 1.51
N THR A 78 5.60 7.08 2.34
CA THR A 78 5.10 6.68 3.66
C THR A 78 4.82 7.92 4.54
N LYS A 79 5.72 8.90 4.57
CA LYS A 79 5.52 10.16 5.32
C LYS A 79 4.39 11.03 4.78
N ALA A 80 4.07 10.92 3.50
CA ALA A 80 2.93 11.59 2.88
C ALA A 80 1.61 10.78 3.00
N GLY A 81 1.61 9.65 3.72
CA GLY A 81 0.44 8.78 3.85
C GLY A 81 0.13 7.94 2.60
N ILE A 82 1.07 7.87 1.65
CA ILE A 82 0.92 7.08 0.42
C ILE A 82 1.55 5.71 0.66
N GLN A 83 0.76 4.80 1.19
CA GLN A 83 1.20 3.43 1.51
C GLN A 83 0.86 2.43 0.39
N ARG A 84 -0.07 2.79 -0.49
CA ARG A 84 -0.47 1.98 -1.65
C ARG A 84 -0.64 2.84 -2.89
N LEU A 85 -0.20 2.32 -4.03
CA LEU A 85 -0.38 2.88 -5.36
C LEU A 85 -0.85 1.77 -6.30
N GLU A 86 -1.99 1.99 -6.96
CA GLU A 86 -2.59 1.03 -7.88
C GLU A 86 -2.87 1.67 -9.23
N PHE A 87 -2.59 0.91 -10.29
CA PHE A 87 -3.03 1.22 -11.64
C PHE A 87 -4.10 0.19 -12.03
N VAL A 88 -5.37 0.60 -11.96
CA VAL A 88 -6.52 -0.31 -12.06
C VAL A 88 -7.06 -0.49 -13.48
N SER A 89 -6.63 0.37 -14.39
CA SER A 89 -6.96 0.30 -15.82
C SER A 89 -5.81 0.90 -16.66
N PRO A 90 -5.81 0.75 -18.00
CA PRO A 90 -4.77 1.31 -18.84
C PRO A 90 -4.58 2.81 -18.62
N VAL A 91 -3.37 3.19 -18.23
CA VAL A 91 -3.03 4.59 -17.89
C VAL A 91 -2.80 5.38 -19.15
N ILE A 92 -3.49 6.54 -19.28
CA ILE A 92 -3.28 7.50 -20.36
C ILE A 92 -2.27 8.58 -19.93
N LYS A 93 -1.65 9.22 -20.91
CA LYS A 93 -0.57 10.18 -20.69
C LYS A 93 -1.00 11.37 -19.85
N GLU A 94 -2.14 11.94 -20.16
CA GLU A 94 -2.68 13.13 -19.49
C GLU A 94 -2.94 12.88 -18.00
N GLU A 95 -3.52 11.71 -17.69
CA GLU A 95 -3.81 11.30 -16.31
C GLU A 95 -2.51 11.01 -15.53
N PHE A 96 -1.54 10.36 -16.19
CA PHE A 96 -0.26 10.07 -15.57
C PHE A 96 0.58 11.32 -15.28
N GLU A 97 0.59 12.28 -16.21
CA GLU A 97 1.28 13.57 -16.00
C GLU A 97 0.64 14.36 -14.85
N ASP A 98 -0.69 14.45 -14.79
CA ASP A 98 -1.41 15.10 -13.70
C ASP A 98 -1.16 14.39 -12.35
N PHE A 99 -1.17 13.06 -12.35
CA PHE A 99 -0.83 12.26 -11.18
C PHE A 99 0.60 12.56 -10.68
N LEU A 100 1.60 12.66 -11.56
CA LEU A 100 2.96 13.04 -11.18
C LEU A 100 3.02 14.39 -10.46
N TYR A 101 2.26 15.38 -10.93
CA TYR A 101 2.18 16.70 -10.27
C TYR A 101 1.56 16.60 -8.88
N THR A 102 0.49 15.85 -8.75
CA THR A 102 -0.21 15.64 -7.48
C THR A 102 0.71 14.95 -6.47
N ILE A 103 1.29 13.81 -6.84
CA ILE A 103 2.24 13.08 -5.99
C ILE A 103 3.42 13.97 -5.57
N MET A 104 4.00 14.71 -6.51
CA MET A 104 5.15 15.57 -6.19
C MET A 104 4.80 16.67 -5.18
N ALA A 105 3.59 17.22 -5.25
CA ALA A 105 3.11 18.22 -4.29
C ALA A 105 2.89 17.62 -2.89
N GLU A 106 2.43 16.37 -2.82
CA GLU A 106 2.21 15.65 -1.55
C GLU A 106 3.52 15.20 -0.89
N VAL A 107 4.43 14.60 -1.66
CA VAL A 107 5.69 14.07 -1.10
C VAL A 107 6.78 15.12 -0.89
N THR A 108 6.57 16.37 -1.36
CA THR A 108 7.53 17.46 -1.21
C THR A 108 6.82 18.72 -0.69
N PRO A 109 6.75 18.91 0.63
CA PRO A 109 6.09 20.07 1.21
C PRO A 109 6.63 21.39 0.64
N GLY A 110 5.73 22.25 0.20
CA GLY A 110 6.10 23.55 -0.38
C GLY A 110 6.46 23.54 -1.86
N TRP A 111 6.58 22.38 -2.49
CA TRP A 111 6.76 22.31 -3.94
C TRP A 111 5.53 22.84 -4.68
N ARG A 112 5.74 23.66 -5.69
CA ARG A 112 4.69 24.22 -6.56
C ARG A 112 5.19 24.25 -8.00
N ASP A 113 4.31 23.87 -8.92
CA ASP A 113 4.54 24.07 -10.36
C ASP A 113 3.53 25.10 -10.91
N PRO A 114 3.99 26.21 -11.48
CA PRO A 114 3.09 27.25 -12.02
C PRO A 114 2.15 26.77 -13.14
N ARG A 115 2.47 25.65 -13.78
CA ARG A 115 1.65 25.04 -14.84
C ARG A 115 0.57 24.13 -14.32
N HIS A 116 0.72 23.66 -13.10
CA HIS A 116 -0.31 22.87 -12.45
C HIS A 116 -1.36 23.82 -11.88
N THR A 117 -2.28 24.25 -12.73
CA THR A 117 -3.51 24.92 -12.27
C THR A 117 -4.28 23.91 -11.46
N GLN A 118 -4.61 24.30 -10.22
CA GLN A 118 -5.35 23.46 -9.27
C GLN A 118 -6.40 22.61 -9.99
N ARG A 119 -6.25 21.32 -9.88
CA ARG A 119 -7.26 20.37 -10.34
C ARG A 119 -8.61 20.82 -9.80
N LYS A 120 -9.66 20.76 -10.62
CA LYS A 120 -11.02 21.03 -10.13
C LYS A 120 -11.29 20.03 -9.00
N GLU A 121 -11.61 20.54 -7.81
CA GLU A 121 -12.06 19.72 -6.70
C GLU A 121 -13.10 18.71 -7.20
N GLY A 122 -12.88 17.42 -6.95
CA GLY A 122 -13.78 16.34 -7.36
C GLY A 122 -13.42 15.59 -8.64
N SER A 123 -12.29 15.89 -9.31
CA SER A 123 -11.82 15.08 -10.43
C SER A 123 -11.02 13.88 -9.90
N GLU A 124 -11.61 12.70 -9.81
CA GLU A 124 -10.94 11.44 -9.49
C GLU A 124 -10.16 10.90 -10.70
N TYR A 125 -9.01 10.26 -10.45
CA TYR A 125 -8.34 9.47 -11.47
C TYR A 125 -9.18 8.21 -11.73
N THR A 126 -9.32 7.85 -13.00
CA THR A 126 -10.08 6.65 -13.38
C THR A 126 -9.19 5.41 -13.42
N SER A 127 -7.90 5.59 -13.69
CA SER A 127 -6.94 4.50 -13.84
C SER A 127 -5.92 4.40 -12.71
N ILE A 128 -5.80 5.41 -11.85
CA ILE A 128 -4.80 5.46 -10.78
C ILE A 128 -5.47 5.67 -9.43
N ARG A 129 -5.14 4.82 -8.45
CA ARG A 129 -5.56 4.94 -7.06
C ARG A 129 -4.33 4.94 -6.16
N TYR A 130 -4.33 5.76 -5.12
CA TYR A 130 -3.25 5.79 -4.14
C TYR A 130 -3.77 6.28 -2.78
N GLY A 131 -3.05 5.96 -1.71
CA GLY A 131 -3.41 6.41 -0.38
C GLY A 131 -2.91 5.49 0.73
N ALA A 132 -3.51 5.63 1.92
CA ALA A 132 -3.17 4.85 3.09
C ALA A 132 -3.81 3.47 3.08
N ILE A 133 -3.14 2.48 3.70
CA ILE A 133 -3.72 1.19 4.05
C ILE A 133 -4.36 1.33 5.43
N GLY A 134 -5.60 0.91 5.60
CA GLY A 134 -6.27 1.02 6.89
C GLY A 134 -7.60 0.28 6.96
N VAL A 135 -8.17 0.23 8.14
CA VAL A 135 -9.52 -0.32 8.36
C VAL A 135 -10.55 0.76 8.13
N ARG A 136 -11.50 0.54 7.27
CA ARG A 136 -12.67 1.38 7.11
C ARG A 136 -13.55 1.21 8.35
N GLY A 137 -13.48 2.16 9.30
CA GLY A 137 -14.46 2.25 10.36
C GLY A 137 -15.81 2.63 9.76
N ASP A 138 -16.87 1.92 10.15
CA ASP A 138 -18.28 2.23 9.84
C ASP A 138 -18.71 3.47 10.66
N SER A 139 -18.02 4.59 10.49
CA SER A 139 -18.36 5.87 11.14
C SER A 139 -18.94 6.85 10.11
N ASP A 140 -20.15 6.52 9.64
CA ASP A 140 -21.03 7.43 8.90
C ASP A 140 -21.62 8.56 9.78
N GLN A 141 -20.99 8.90 10.90
CA GLN A 141 -21.51 9.90 11.85
C GLN A 141 -20.47 10.86 12.44
N PHE A 142 -19.57 11.41 11.64
CA PHE A 142 -19.02 12.73 12.00
C PHE A 142 -18.82 13.57 10.74
N MET A 143 -19.93 14.14 10.28
CA MET A 143 -19.94 15.35 9.48
C MET A 143 -19.36 16.48 10.32
N THR A 144 -18.19 16.98 9.96
CA THR A 144 -17.91 18.43 9.88
C THR A 144 -16.46 18.66 9.51
N ASP A 145 -16.32 19.35 8.43
CA ASP A 145 -15.19 19.86 7.67
C ASP A 145 -14.71 18.94 6.52
N PRO A 146 -14.76 19.46 5.28
CA PRO A 146 -14.15 18.78 4.16
C PRO A 146 -12.63 18.89 4.32
N LEU A 147 -12.05 17.89 4.98
CA LEU A 147 -10.62 17.65 4.82
C LEU A 147 -10.37 17.41 3.33
N PRO A 148 -9.33 18.01 2.74
CA PRO A 148 -8.98 17.74 1.37
C PRO A 148 -8.86 16.21 1.23
N ILE A 149 -9.40 15.65 0.16
CA ILE A 149 -9.30 14.22 -0.17
C ILE A 149 -7.81 13.93 -0.43
N ILE A 150 -7.07 13.78 0.63
CA ILE A 150 -5.68 13.36 0.63
C ILE A 150 -5.71 11.86 0.85
N GLY A 151 -5.63 11.12 -0.25
CA GLY A 151 -5.43 9.69 -0.24
C GLY A 151 -6.70 8.84 -0.02
N MET A 152 -6.87 7.79 -0.81
CA MET A 152 -7.84 6.73 -0.54
C MET A 152 -7.36 5.89 0.64
N ASN A 153 -8.23 5.63 1.62
CA ASN A 153 -8.00 4.55 2.56
C ASN A 153 -8.33 3.21 1.87
N PHE A 154 -7.37 2.32 1.81
CA PHE A 154 -7.57 0.97 1.34
C PHE A 154 -8.03 0.09 2.50
N PRO A 155 -9.20 -0.56 2.42
CA PRO A 155 -9.63 -1.49 3.45
C PRO A 155 -8.71 -2.71 3.48
N LEU A 156 -8.66 -3.39 4.64
CA LEU A 156 -7.89 -4.63 4.82
C LEU A 156 -8.62 -5.89 4.30
N ASP A 157 -9.62 -5.72 3.43
CA ASP A 157 -10.37 -6.85 2.85
C ASP A 157 -9.45 -7.80 2.07
N GLU A 158 -8.45 -7.27 1.37
CA GLU A 158 -7.48 -8.07 0.62
C GLU A 158 -6.53 -8.87 1.51
N GLU A 159 -6.14 -8.31 2.65
CA GLU A 159 -5.37 -9.00 3.67
C GLU A 159 -6.19 -10.16 4.26
N ALA A 160 -7.50 -9.95 4.45
CA ALA A 160 -8.43 -10.99 4.90
C ALA A 160 -8.57 -12.11 3.86
N GLU A 161 -8.78 -11.79 2.59
CA GLU A 161 -8.82 -12.76 1.48
C GLU A 161 -7.50 -13.55 1.37
N THR A 162 -6.36 -12.86 1.55
CA THR A 162 -5.04 -13.51 1.52
C THR A 162 -4.90 -14.53 2.67
N ILE A 163 -5.39 -14.23 3.86
CA ILE A 163 -5.37 -15.17 4.99
C ILE A 163 -6.31 -16.34 4.77
N GLU A 164 -7.48 -16.11 4.20
CA GLU A 164 -8.40 -17.19 3.83
C GLU A 164 -7.75 -18.15 2.84
N MET A 165 -7.06 -17.62 1.81
CA MET A 165 -6.29 -18.41 0.86
C MET A 165 -5.18 -19.22 1.58
N ILE A 166 -4.40 -18.60 2.47
CA ILE A 166 -3.32 -19.25 3.24
C ILE A 166 -3.88 -20.42 4.06
N TYR A 167 -5.02 -20.23 4.71
CA TYR A 167 -5.66 -21.28 5.50
C TYR A 167 -6.13 -22.44 4.59
N GLY A 168 -6.69 -22.13 3.41
CA GLY A 168 -7.05 -23.11 2.40
C GLY A 168 -5.84 -23.92 1.88
N GLU A 169 -4.66 -23.27 1.70
CA GLU A 169 -3.42 -23.96 1.34
C GLU A 169 -3.00 -24.97 2.40
N VAL A 170 -3.07 -24.60 3.69
CA VAL A 170 -2.75 -25.49 4.81
C VAL A 170 -3.73 -26.65 4.91
N GLU A 171 -5.03 -26.39 4.76
CA GLU A 171 -6.07 -27.43 4.74
C GLU A 171 -5.81 -28.44 3.64
N ALA A 172 -5.42 -27.97 2.44
CA ALA A 172 -5.03 -28.80 1.31
C ALA A 172 -3.67 -29.51 1.46
N GLY A 173 -2.95 -29.27 2.57
CA GLY A 173 -1.64 -29.88 2.83
C GLY A 173 -0.48 -29.27 2.06
N ARG A 174 -0.66 -28.07 1.50
CA ARG A 174 0.40 -27.32 0.81
C ARG A 174 1.29 -26.54 1.79
N PRO A 175 2.54 -26.21 1.41
CA PRO A 175 3.44 -25.45 2.26
C PRO A 175 2.93 -24.04 2.47
N LEU A 176 3.20 -23.47 3.66
CA LEU A 176 2.86 -22.09 4.01
C LEU A 176 3.60 -21.11 3.12
N PRO A 177 2.88 -20.16 2.48
CA PRO A 177 3.47 -19.11 1.66
C PRO A 177 4.03 -17.99 2.56
N ALA A 178 5.29 -18.12 3.01
CA ALA A 178 5.88 -17.21 3.98
C ALA A 178 5.92 -15.74 3.51
N GLY A 179 6.10 -15.50 2.22
CA GLY A 179 6.14 -14.14 1.67
C GLY A 179 4.81 -13.41 1.78
N GLU A 180 3.70 -14.09 1.51
CA GLU A 180 2.35 -13.54 1.64
C GLU A 180 2.01 -13.26 3.11
N ILE A 181 2.40 -14.15 4.03
CA ILE A 181 2.20 -13.98 5.47
C ILE A 181 2.94 -12.74 5.97
N GLU A 182 4.22 -12.60 5.61
CA GLU A 182 5.03 -11.43 5.97
C GLU A 182 4.42 -10.14 5.40
N THR A 183 3.90 -10.18 4.18
CA THR A 183 3.25 -9.03 3.54
C THR A 183 1.99 -8.59 4.31
N VAL A 184 1.12 -9.54 4.68
CA VAL A 184 -0.07 -9.22 5.48
C VAL A 184 0.32 -8.58 6.82
N VAL A 185 1.28 -9.15 7.54
CA VAL A 185 1.72 -8.61 8.83
C VAL A 185 2.37 -7.23 8.66
N ALA A 186 3.11 -7.00 7.58
CA ALA A 186 3.66 -5.68 7.28
C ALA A 186 2.55 -4.65 7.00
N SER A 187 1.52 -4.99 6.21
CA SER A 187 0.35 -4.13 5.98
C SER A 187 -0.38 -3.80 7.29
N LEU A 188 -0.58 -4.79 8.16
CA LEU A 188 -1.20 -4.59 9.48
C LEU A 188 -0.35 -3.66 10.36
N SER A 189 0.99 -3.85 10.37
CA SER A 189 1.90 -2.98 11.11
C SER A 189 1.82 -1.53 10.65
N VAL A 190 1.70 -1.30 9.34
CA VAL A 190 1.52 0.04 8.78
C VAL A 190 0.16 0.61 9.15
N ALA A 191 -0.91 -0.17 9.07
CA ALA A 191 -2.26 0.27 9.44
C ALA A 191 -2.37 0.68 10.92
N MET A 192 -1.55 0.07 11.80
CA MET A 192 -1.49 0.43 13.23
C MET A 192 -0.86 1.81 13.48
N HIS A 193 -0.03 2.31 12.57
CA HIS A 193 0.73 3.56 12.73
C HIS A 193 0.17 4.73 11.89
N GLY A 194 -1.06 4.61 11.38
CA GLY A 194 -1.75 5.72 10.70
C GLY A 194 -1.92 6.91 11.64
N ASP A 195 -1.60 8.13 11.15
CA ASP A 195 -1.84 9.41 11.83
C ASP A 195 -1.24 9.61 13.24
N SER A 196 0.01 9.21 13.47
CA SER A 196 0.80 9.54 14.67
C SER A 196 0.31 8.94 16.02
N GLU A 197 -0.82 8.27 16.07
CA GLU A 197 -1.28 7.50 17.24
C GLU A 197 -1.43 6.03 16.86
N ILE A 198 -1.11 5.13 17.79
CA ILE A 198 -1.31 3.69 17.58
C ILE A 198 -2.82 3.42 17.48
N LEU A 199 -3.34 3.34 16.27
CA LEU A 199 -4.69 2.89 16.02
C LEU A 199 -4.69 1.36 15.94
N MET A 200 -5.57 0.70 16.69
CA MET A 200 -5.75 -0.73 16.57
C MET A 200 -6.80 -1.03 15.49
N PRO A 201 -6.37 -1.45 14.28
CA PRO A 201 -7.29 -1.78 13.20
C PRO A 201 -7.95 -3.14 13.51
N LEU A 202 -9.00 -3.15 14.31
CA LEU A 202 -9.77 -4.37 14.60
C LEU A 202 -10.87 -4.55 13.57
N LEU A 203 -10.85 -5.67 12.87
CA LEU A 203 -11.91 -6.05 11.95
C LEU A 203 -13.17 -6.42 12.73
N GLN A 204 -14.28 -5.79 12.39
CA GLN A 204 -15.57 -6.17 12.93
C GLN A 204 -16.06 -7.45 12.25
N LEU A 205 -16.42 -8.44 13.05
CA LEU A 205 -16.97 -9.70 12.57
C LEU A 205 -18.39 -9.46 12.07
N LYS A 206 -18.59 -9.37 10.77
CA LYS A 206 -19.91 -9.17 10.17
C LYS A 206 -20.62 -10.50 9.85
N GLU A 207 -19.89 -11.59 9.59
CA GLU A 207 -20.45 -12.88 9.22
C GLU A 207 -19.72 -14.04 9.90
N PHE A 208 -20.46 -15.11 10.18
CA PHE A 208 -19.95 -16.28 10.94
C PHE A 208 -18.84 -17.05 10.18
N ASP A 209 -18.91 -17.09 8.85
CA ASP A 209 -17.93 -17.82 8.02
C ASP A 209 -16.56 -17.12 7.95
N GLN A 210 -16.50 -15.81 8.20
CA GLN A 210 -15.26 -15.02 8.24
C GLN A 210 -14.62 -14.96 9.64
N TYR A 211 -15.20 -15.64 10.62
CA TYR A 211 -14.76 -15.56 12.02
C TYR A 211 -13.28 -15.91 12.19
N THR A 212 -12.82 -16.99 11.59
CA THR A 212 -11.44 -17.48 11.76
C THR A 212 -10.41 -16.52 11.18
N THR A 213 -10.67 -15.98 9.99
CA THR A 213 -9.77 -15.04 9.31
C THR A 213 -9.68 -13.70 10.04
N ALA A 214 -10.83 -13.09 10.36
CA ALA A 214 -10.88 -11.84 11.10
C ALA A 214 -10.30 -12.00 12.52
N HIS A 215 -10.54 -13.14 13.18
CA HIS A 215 -9.93 -13.44 14.46
C HIS A 215 -8.40 -13.50 14.39
N ALA A 216 -7.84 -14.17 13.38
CA ALA A 216 -6.40 -14.26 13.18
C ALA A 216 -5.75 -12.89 12.95
N LEU A 217 -6.36 -12.05 12.11
CA LEU A 217 -5.91 -10.67 11.88
C LEU A 217 -5.97 -9.84 13.17
N ASN A 218 -7.08 -9.90 13.91
CA ASN A 218 -7.24 -9.18 15.18
C ASN A 218 -6.20 -9.64 16.22
N VAL A 219 -5.93 -10.94 16.35
CA VAL A 219 -4.89 -11.44 17.24
C VAL A 219 -3.52 -10.92 16.83
N SER A 220 -3.19 -10.95 15.54
CA SER A 220 -1.93 -10.40 15.02
C SER A 220 -1.74 -8.93 15.42
N VAL A 221 -2.76 -8.09 15.19
CA VAL A 221 -2.75 -6.67 15.58
C VAL A 221 -2.56 -6.47 17.08
N LEU A 222 -3.32 -7.22 17.90
CA LEU A 222 -3.26 -7.08 19.35
C LEU A 222 -1.90 -7.49 19.92
N VAL A 223 -1.29 -8.58 19.42
CA VAL A 223 0.04 -9.00 19.89
C VAL A 223 1.15 -8.08 19.39
N MET A 224 1.02 -7.50 18.20
CA MET A 224 1.94 -6.47 17.74
C MET A 224 1.86 -5.21 18.61
N GLY A 225 0.65 -4.72 18.90
CA GLY A 225 0.47 -3.57 19.79
C GLY A 225 1.02 -3.81 21.21
N LEU A 226 0.81 -5.01 21.75
CA LEU A 226 1.42 -5.40 23.02
C LEU A 226 2.96 -5.43 22.95
N SER A 227 3.51 -5.93 21.85
CA SER A 227 4.97 -5.99 21.64
C SER A 227 5.59 -4.60 21.62
N GLU A 228 4.95 -3.64 20.97
CA GLU A 228 5.38 -2.24 20.93
C GLU A 228 5.26 -1.58 22.30
N PHE A 229 4.16 -1.81 23.02
CA PHE A 229 3.99 -1.33 24.39
C PHE A 229 5.11 -1.83 25.31
N LEU A 230 5.58 -3.07 25.11
CA LEU A 230 6.71 -3.65 25.84
C LEU A 230 8.08 -3.17 25.35
N GLY A 231 8.13 -2.31 24.32
CA GLY A 231 9.36 -1.74 23.79
C GLY A 231 10.17 -2.69 22.90
N LEU A 232 9.55 -3.72 22.33
CA LEU A 232 10.22 -4.62 21.38
C LEU A 232 10.46 -3.89 20.04
N GLY A 233 11.60 -4.20 19.40
CA GLY A 233 11.95 -3.62 18.12
C GLY A 233 11.03 -4.09 16.98
N GLY A 234 10.89 -3.31 15.91
CA GLY A 234 9.95 -3.58 14.81
C GLY A 234 10.12 -4.97 14.15
N ARG A 235 11.33 -5.54 14.14
CA ARG A 235 11.56 -6.90 13.65
C ARG A 235 10.88 -7.94 14.55
N ASP A 236 11.03 -7.81 15.87
CA ASP A 236 10.45 -8.74 16.83
C ASP A 236 8.93 -8.58 16.88
N THR A 237 8.44 -7.34 16.82
CA THR A 237 7.01 -7.04 16.72
C THR A 237 6.37 -7.73 15.52
N ARG A 238 6.97 -7.64 14.34
CA ARG A 238 6.48 -8.33 13.13
C ARG A 238 6.54 -9.86 13.28
N ALA A 239 7.62 -10.41 13.85
CA ALA A 239 7.73 -11.85 14.08
C ALA A 239 6.62 -12.37 15.04
N ILE A 240 6.29 -11.60 16.07
CA ILE A 240 5.18 -11.88 16.97
C ILE A 240 3.82 -11.75 16.26
N GLY A 241 3.68 -10.75 15.36
CA GLY A 241 2.51 -10.60 14.49
C GLY A 241 2.27 -11.83 13.60
N VAL A 242 3.32 -12.36 12.97
CA VAL A 242 3.26 -13.62 12.21
C VAL A 242 2.83 -14.79 13.09
N ALA A 243 3.38 -14.91 14.29
CA ALA A 243 2.99 -15.96 15.22
C ALA A 243 1.52 -15.84 15.65
N GLY A 244 1.04 -14.62 15.90
CA GLY A 244 -0.36 -14.33 16.20
C GLY A 244 -1.29 -14.73 15.05
N LEU A 245 -0.91 -14.41 13.82
CA LEU A 245 -1.67 -14.73 12.62
C LEU A 245 -1.81 -16.22 12.37
N LEU A 246 -0.75 -16.97 12.63
CA LEU A 246 -0.69 -18.42 12.40
C LEU A 246 -1.11 -19.27 13.60
N ARG A 247 -1.43 -18.65 14.74
CA ARG A 247 -1.73 -19.36 15.99
C ARG A 247 -2.74 -20.48 15.81
N ASP A 248 -3.82 -20.19 15.10
CA ASP A 248 -4.95 -21.10 14.95
C ASP A 248 -4.98 -21.83 13.59
N VAL A 249 -3.93 -21.70 12.76
CA VAL A 249 -3.88 -22.31 11.42
C VAL A 249 -4.07 -23.83 11.45
N GLY A 250 -3.62 -24.50 12.52
CA GLY A 250 -3.78 -25.95 12.70
C GLY A 250 -5.23 -26.39 12.96
N MET A 251 -6.09 -25.46 13.38
CA MET A 251 -7.51 -25.77 13.63
C MET A 251 -8.28 -26.14 12.35
N THR A 252 -7.78 -25.70 11.19
CA THR A 252 -8.36 -26.08 9.88
C THR A 252 -8.34 -27.60 9.63
N LYS A 253 -7.45 -28.34 10.31
CA LYS A 253 -7.31 -29.79 10.18
C LYS A 253 -8.06 -30.59 11.28
N VAL A 254 -8.69 -29.92 12.21
CA VAL A 254 -9.47 -30.58 13.26
C VAL A 254 -10.87 -30.89 12.75
N PRO A 255 -11.33 -32.14 12.74
CA PRO A 255 -12.69 -32.49 12.36
C PRO A 255 -13.72 -31.73 13.22
N LYS A 256 -14.74 -31.20 12.57
CA LYS A 256 -15.88 -30.55 13.25
C LYS A 256 -16.80 -31.58 13.89
#